data_b4c1c86a2e0b324996792425e6fad6b6
#
_entry.id   b4c1c86a2e0b324996792425e6fad6b6
#
_cell.length_a   1.000
_cell.length_b   1.000
_cell.length_c   1.000
_cell.angle_alpha   90.00
_cell.angle_beta   90.00
_cell.angle_gamma   90.00
#
_symmetry.space_group_name_H-M   'P 1'
#
loop_
_entity.id
_entity.type
_entity.pdbx_description
1 polymer ?
#
loop_
_entity_poly.entity_id
_entity_poly.type
_entity_poly.pdbx_seq_one_letter_code
_entity_poly.pdbx_strand_id
1 'polypeptide(L)'
;MMILKILRGINLNLTSRQFEQLKSFETCFIEYPAIAEIYSIFDQLRFNHFLGGEPESFLLTGEAGSGKTALINNYLSRFPASSTWSKQPVLSTRVPSRINEQNTLTQFLVDLDGKSGGRGTRRRNEIALGEAVVTQLKRKSVELIIVNEIQELVEFSTAEERQAIANTFKYISEEAKVSFVLVGMPYADVIATEPQWNSRLSWRRKINYFKLLKANSHSSGTVSYSFDLEQKKHFAKFVAGLSARMGFDEPPVLTKNEVLYPLFIMCRGECRALKHFLKDALLMSFSENVDTIDKAILSRTFSFKFPYLDNPFNCSIEELRLHQIDSGSSYNLNTIAVEDKILAPRFTDAIPLSMLLSKNGLKA
;
A
#
# COMPACT_ATOMS: atom_id res chain seq x y z
N MET A 1 32.27 -11.37 -4.31
CA MET A 1 31.46 -12.42 -3.65
C MET A 1 31.01 -11.86 -2.30
N MET A 2 29.73 -11.57 -2.15
CA MET A 2 29.19 -10.96 -0.93
C MET A 2 28.56 -12.08 -0.10
N ILE A 3 29.07 -12.30 1.11
CA ILE A 3 28.53 -13.30 2.04
C ILE A 3 27.43 -12.61 2.84
N LEU A 4 26.17 -12.96 2.60
CA LEU A 4 25.04 -12.50 3.40
C LEU A 4 24.55 -13.63 4.31
N LYS A 5 24.64 -13.45 5.63
CA LYS A 5 23.92 -14.27 6.62
C LYS A 5 22.48 -13.79 6.72
N ILE A 6 21.61 -14.19 5.77
CA ILE A 6 20.26 -13.62 5.66
C ILE A 6 19.18 -14.51 6.30
N LEU A 7 19.42 -15.81 6.41
CA LEU A 7 18.50 -16.73 7.09
C LEU A 7 19.29 -17.47 8.18
N ARG A 8 18.75 -17.60 9.37
CA ARG A 8 19.40 -18.34 10.46
C ARG A 8 19.80 -19.74 9.99
N GLY A 9 21.08 -19.93 9.66
CA GLY A 9 21.66 -21.23 9.29
C GLY A 9 21.95 -21.46 7.80
N ILE A 10 21.59 -20.56 6.88
CA ILE A 10 21.92 -20.70 5.45
C ILE A 10 23.02 -19.69 5.10
N ASN A 11 24.21 -20.21 4.75
CA ASN A 11 25.26 -19.39 4.15
C ASN A 11 24.96 -19.20 2.66
N LEU A 12 24.41 -18.05 2.29
CA LEU A 12 24.14 -17.69 0.91
C LEU A 12 25.35 -16.99 0.30
N ASN A 13 26.04 -17.70 -0.59
CA ASN A 13 27.03 -17.11 -1.49
C ASN A 13 26.33 -16.71 -2.79
N LEU A 14 25.78 -15.50 -2.83
CA LEU A 14 25.11 -14.99 -4.02
C LEU A 14 26.12 -14.61 -5.08
N THR A 15 25.88 -15.02 -6.31
CA THR A 15 26.57 -14.48 -7.49
C THR A 15 26.14 -13.03 -7.75
N SER A 16 26.92 -12.28 -8.51
CA SER A 16 26.54 -10.90 -8.90
C SER A 16 25.20 -10.86 -9.64
N ARG A 17 24.90 -11.87 -10.50
CA ARG A 17 23.62 -12.01 -11.21
C ARG A 17 22.47 -12.19 -10.22
N GLN A 18 22.57 -13.12 -9.27
CA GLN A 18 21.55 -13.39 -8.26
C GLN A 18 21.28 -12.17 -7.35
N PHE A 19 22.33 -11.42 -7.02
CA PHE A 19 22.16 -10.19 -6.24
C PHE A 19 21.37 -9.13 -7.03
N GLU A 20 21.67 -8.92 -8.31
CA GLU A 20 20.93 -7.98 -9.15
C GLU A 20 19.48 -8.46 -9.40
N GLN A 21 19.23 -9.75 -9.54
CA GLN A 21 17.89 -10.33 -9.62
C GLN A 21 17.07 -10.00 -8.35
N LEU A 22 17.63 -10.22 -7.15
CA LEU A 22 16.98 -9.88 -5.88
C LEU A 22 16.69 -8.39 -5.76
N LYS A 23 17.65 -7.55 -6.11
CA LYS A 23 17.51 -6.11 -6.07
C LYS A 23 16.42 -5.61 -7.04
N SER A 24 16.40 -6.16 -8.25
CA SER A 24 15.38 -5.86 -9.24
C SER A 24 14.00 -6.31 -8.76
N PHE A 25 13.89 -7.51 -8.19
CA PHE A 25 12.62 -8.00 -7.62
C PHE A 25 12.17 -7.16 -6.41
N GLU A 26 13.08 -6.77 -5.51
CA GLU A 26 12.75 -5.94 -4.33
C GLU A 26 12.19 -4.58 -4.73
N THR A 27 12.73 -3.98 -5.78
CA THR A 27 12.31 -2.65 -6.25
C THR A 27 11.17 -2.70 -7.28
N CYS A 28 10.79 -3.88 -7.80
CA CYS A 28 9.77 -3.98 -8.83
C CYS A 28 8.40 -3.50 -8.32
N PHE A 29 7.66 -2.88 -9.22
CA PHE A 29 6.27 -2.48 -9.02
C PHE A 29 5.41 -3.07 -10.15
N ILE A 30 4.23 -3.58 -9.79
CA ILE A 30 3.27 -4.12 -10.75
C ILE A 30 2.06 -3.19 -10.77
N GLU A 31 1.91 -2.48 -11.85
CA GLU A 31 0.73 -1.64 -12.10
C GLU A 31 -0.43 -2.52 -12.58
N TYR A 32 -1.60 -2.34 -11.97
CA TYR A 32 -2.85 -3.00 -12.33
C TYR A 32 -3.97 -1.95 -12.42
N PRO A 33 -5.14 -2.27 -13.02
CA PRO A 33 -6.13 -1.25 -13.39
C PRO A 33 -6.51 -0.26 -12.29
N ALA A 34 -6.68 -0.71 -11.04
CA ALA A 34 -7.01 0.18 -9.93
C ALA A 34 -5.88 1.18 -9.62
N ILE A 35 -4.62 0.79 -9.82
CA ILE A 35 -3.46 1.70 -9.65
C ILE A 35 -3.42 2.72 -10.78
N ALA A 36 -3.66 2.28 -12.02
CA ALA A 36 -3.70 3.17 -13.18
C ALA A 36 -4.80 4.24 -13.02
N GLU A 37 -5.98 3.87 -12.50
CA GLU A 37 -7.05 4.82 -12.18
C GLU A 37 -6.59 5.84 -11.13
N ILE A 38 -5.92 5.42 -10.06
CA ILE A 38 -5.41 6.33 -9.02
C ILE A 38 -4.39 7.29 -9.62
N TYR A 39 -3.50 6.82 -10.48
CA TYR A 39 -2.52 7.68 -11.16
C TYR A 39 -3.18 8.70 -12.09
N SER A 40 -4.24 8.31 -12.80
CA SER A 40 -4.98 9.27 -13.63
C SER A 40 -5.63 10.38 -12.80
N ILE A 41 -6.11 10.08 -11.58
CA ILE A 41 -6.62 11.10 -10.66
C ILE A 41 -5.47 12.01 -10.18
N PHE A 42 -4.30 11.46 -9.81
CA PHE A 42 -3.16 12.27 -9.42
C PHE A 42 -2.72 13.23 -10.55
N ASP A 43 -2.68 12.72 -11.78
CA ASP A 43 -2.33 13.53 -12.96
C ASP A 43 -3.39 14.60 -13.23
N GLN A 44 -4.68 14.30 -13.02
CA GLN A 44 -5.77 15.27 -13.14
C GLN A 44 -5.65 16.38 -12.07
N LEU A 45 -5.37 16.03 -10.82
CA LEU A 45 -5.17 17.00 -9.74
C LEU A 45 -3.98 17.92 -10.02
N ARG A 46 -2.89 17.38 -10.58
CA ARG A 46 -1.75 18.18 -11.01
C ARG A 46 -2.09 19.09 -12.19
N PHE A 47 -2.86 18.58 -13.15
CA PHE A 47 -3.32 19.39 -14.27
C PHE A 47 -4.20 20.57 -13.81
N ASN A 48 -5.09 20.36 -12.83
CA ASN A 48 -5.94 21.40 -12.27
C ASN A 48 -5.13 22.55 -11.63
N HIS A 49 -3.91 22.28 -11.13
CA HIS A 49 -2.99 23.31 -10.66
C HIS A 49 -2.72 24.38 -11.73
N PHE A 50 -2.52 23.97 -12.99
CA PHE A 50 -2.26 24.90 -14.11
C PHE A 50 -3.51 25.68 -14.55
N LEU A 51 -4.70 25.17 -14.25
CA LEU A 51 -5.95 25.86 -14.57
C LEU A 51 -6.26 27.00 -13.58
N GLY A 52 -5.58 27.07 -12.45
CA GLY A 52 -5.75 28.12 -11.44
C GLY A 52 -7.08 28.11 -10.70
N GLY A 53 -7.87 27.06 -10.84
CA GLY A 53 -9.15 26.86 -10.15
C GLY A 53 -8.98 26.59 -8.65
N GLU A 54 -10.09 26.28 -7.97
CA GLU A 54 -10.06 25.82 -6.60
C GLU A 54 -9.43 24.42 -6.53
N PRO A 55 -8.39 24.21 -5.68
CA PRO A 55 -7.73 22.92 -5.59
C PRO A 55 -8.66 21.87 -4.97
N GLU A 56 -8.75 20.72 -5.59
CA GLU A 56 -9.43 19.54 -5.08
C GLU A 56 -8.47 18.67 -4.27
N SER A 57 -9.01 17.85 -3.37
CA SER A 57 -8.21 16.88 -2.60
C SER A 57 -8.72 15.45 -2.77
N PHE A 58 -7.82 14.51 -2.53
CA PHE A 58 -8.06 13.09 -2.72
C PHE A 58 -7.71 12.31 -1.44
N LEU A 59 -8.60 11.42 -1.01
CA LEU A 59 -8.35 10.49 0.09
C LEU A 59 -8.13 9.08 -0.46
N LEU A 60 -6.95 8.53 -0.21
CA LEU A 60 -6.56 7.17 -0.55
C LEU A 60 -6.40 6.34 0.72
N THR A 61 -7.26 5.38 0.92
CA THR A 61 -7.18 4.49 2.09
C THR A 61 -6.90 3.05 1.68
N GLY A 62 -6.40 2.27 2.63
CA GLY A 62 -6.15 0.84 2.43
C GLY A 62 -5.44 0.22 3.63
N GLU A 63 -5.57 -1.10 3.78
CA GLU A 63 -4.93 -1.84 4.86
C GLU A 63 -3.39 -1.78 4.82
N ALA A 64 -2.76 -2.09 5.96
CA ALA A 64 -1.31 -2.30 6.00
C ALA A 64 -0.91 -3.40 4.99
N GLY A 65 0.16 -3.17 4.24
CA GLY A 65 0.60 -4.15 3.23
C GLY A 65 -0.21 -4.18 1.92
N SER A 66 -1.24 -3.32 1.75
CA SER A 66 -2.00 -3.23 0.49
C SER A 66 -1.23 -2.60 -0.69
N GLY A 67 -0.05 -2.02 -0.43
CA GLY A 67 0.81 -1.46 -1.47
C GLY A 67 0.79 0.07 -1.60
N LYS A 68 0.11 0.81 -0.71
CA LYS A 68 0.03 2.30 -0.74
C LYS A 68 1.40 2.98 -0.91
N THR A 69 2.34 2.64 -0.04
CA THR A 69 3.69 3.24 -0.08
C THR A 69 4.44 2.90 -1.37
N ALA A 70 4.29 1.66 -1.87
CA ALA A 70 4.91 1.24 -3.13
C ALA A 70 4.32 2.00 -4.32
N LEU A 71 2.99 2.22 -4.32
CA LEU A 71 2.30 3.03 -5.32
C LEU A 71 2.85 4.47 -5.33
N ILE A 72 2.94 5.10 -4.15
CA ILE A 72 3.44 6.48 -4.04
C ILE A 72 4.89 6.57 -4.53
N ASN A 73 5.76 5.66 -4.07
CA ASN A 73 7.16 5.64 -4.49
C ASN A 73 7.30 5.43 -6.01
N ASN A 74 6.47 4.57 -6.60
CA ASN A 74 6.45 4.37 -8.05
C ASN A 74 5.96 5.63 -8.79
N TYR A 75 4.93 6.30 -8.28
CA TYR A 75 4.48 7.56 -8.87
C TYR A 75 5.56 8.64 -8.80
N LEU A 76 6.22 8.79 -7.64
CA LEU A 76 7.32 9.75 -7.46
C LEU A 76 8.51 9.47 -8.38
N SER A 77 8.80 8.20 -8.69
CA SER A 77 9.90 7.84 -9.58
C SER A 77 9.72 8.33 -11.03
N ARG A 78 8.48 8.71 -11.41
CA ARG A 78 8.19 9.34 -12.71
C ARG A 78 8.74 10.78 -12.80
N PHE A 79 9.09 11.38 -11.65
CA PHE A 79 9.61 12.75 -11.53
C PHE A 79 10.99 12.71 -10.87
N PRO A 80 12.04 12.27 -11.58
CA PRO A 80 13.38 12.22 -11.01
C PRO A 80 13.82 13.62 -10.60
N ALA A 81 14.46 13.73 -9.43
CA ALA A 81 15.02 14.99 -8.97
C ALA A 81 16.00 15.51 -10.03
N SER A 82 15.70 16.67 -10.62
CA SER A 82 16.65 17.30 -11.52
C SER A 82 17.87 17.73 -10.70
N SER A 83 19.06 17.57 -11.24
CA SER A 83 20.34 17.97 -10.64
C SER A 83 20.45 19.50 -10.41
N THR A 84 19.52 20.26 -10.95
CA THR A 84 19.35 21.69 -10.72
C THR A 84 18.23 21.90 -9.70
N TRP A 85 18.46 22.68 -8.68
CA TRP A 85 17.64 23.04 -7.50
C TRP A 85 16.19 23.48 -7.77
N SER A 86 15.62 23.29 -8.95
CA SER A 86 14.56 24.14 -9.43
C SER A 86 13.15 23.56 -9.43
N LYS A 87 12.90 22.26 -9.58
CA LYS A 87 11.51 21.77 -9.69
C LYS A 87 11.28 20.47 -8.95
N GLN A 88 10.26 20.45 -8.11
CA GLN A 88 9.75 19.27 -7.41
C GLN A 88 8.23 19.19 -7.61
N PRO A 89 7.72 18.64 -8.73
CA PRO A 89 6.30 18.69 -9.07
C PRO A 89 5.43 18.02 -8.03
N VAL A 90 5.94 16.99 -7.36
CA VAL A 90 5.21 16.24 -6.33
C VAL A 90 6.02 16.24 -5.04
N LEU A 91 5.43 16.81 -3.98
CA LEU A 91 5.96 16.69 -2.62
C LEU A 91 5.32 15.47 -1.95
N SER A 92 6.14 14.55 -1.44
CA SER A 92 5.67 13.50 -0.53
C SER A 92 6.14 13.80 0.89
N THR A 93 5.21 13.86 1.80
CA THR A 93 5.42 14.13 3.22
C THR A 93 4.61 13.15 4.07
N ARG A 94 4.72 13.26 5.37
CA ARG A 94 3.94 12.46 6.32
C ARG A 94 3.46 13.30 7.50
N VAL A 95 2.43 12.82 8.17
CA VAL A 95 2.04 13.37 9.47
C VAL A 95 3.19 13.12 10.46
N PRO A 96 3.64 14.14 11.23
CA PRO A 96 4.71 13.96 12.20
C PRO A 96 4.23 13.19 13.43
N SER A 97 5.12 12.45 14.10
CA SER A 97 4.79 11.64 15.30
C SER A 97 4.30 12.45 16.51
N ARG A 98 4.58 13.74 16.56
CA ARG A 98 3.97 14.69 17.50
C ARG A 98 3.08 15.63 16.72
N ILE A 99 1.80 15.38 16.78
CA ILE A 99 0.80 16.03 15.94
C ILE A 99 0.43 17.38 16.53
N ASN A 100 0.80 18.43 15.84
CA ASN A 100 0.29 19.79 15.98
C ASN A 100 0.59 20.56 14.70
N GLU A 101 0.00 21.72 14.54
CA GLU A 101 0.16 22.59 13.37
C GLU A 101 1.63 22.93 13.09
N GLN A 102 2.37 23.36 14.11
CA GLN A 102 3.77 23.77 13.99
C GLN A 102 4.67 22.63 13.51
N ASN A 103 4.51 21.43 14.07
CA ASN A 103 5.31 20.27 13.68
C ASN A 103 4.96 19.81 12.25
N THR A 104 3.69 19.89 11.86
CA THR A 104 3.23 19.56 10.51
C THR A 104 3.84 20.51 9.48
N LEU A 105 3.82 21.81 9.73
CA LEU A 105 4.46 22.80 8.86
C LEU A 105 5.98 22.64 8.82
N THR A 106 6.60 22.33 9.95
CA THR A 106 8.04 22.04 10.03
C THR A 106 8.40 20.81 9.21
N GLN A 107 7.59 19.75 9.27
CA GLN A 107 7.80 18.53 8.47
C GLN A 107 7.73 18.86 6.96
N PHE A 108 6.78 19.67 6.53
CA PHE A 108 6.69 20.09 5.13
C PHE A 108 7.95 20.84 4.68
N LEU A 109 8.47 21.76 5.50
CA LEU A 109 9.72 22.47 5.18
C LEU A 109 10.93 21.54 5.11
N VAL A 110 11.02 20.55 6.01
CA VAL A 110 12.10 19.55 5.99
C VAL A 110 12.05 18.73 4.71
N ASP A 111 10.86 18.27 4.31
CA ASP A 111 10.69 17.44 3.13
C ASP A 111 10.86 18.25 1.82
N LEU A 112 10.56 19.55 1.84
CA LEU A 112 10.81 20.48 0.75
C LEU A 112 12.31 20.78 0.58
N ASP A 113 13.04 21.05 1.66
CA ASP A 113 14.44 21.45 1.59
C ASP A 113 15.42 20.27 1.45
N GLY A 114 14.90 19.04 1.52
CA GLY A 114 15.71 17.85 1.63
C GLY A 114 16.46 17.84 2.98
N LYS A 115 17.61 17.16 3.05
CA LYS A 115 18.38 16.99 4.30
C LYS A 115 18.92 18.29 4.91
N SER A 116 18.65 19.45 4.32
CA SER A 116 19.15 20.76 4.79
C SER A 116 18.23 21.47 5.79
N GLY A 117 17.27 20.77 6.39
CA GLY A 117 16.44 21.28 7.50
C GLY A 117 17.25 21.67 8.73
N GLY A 118 18.27 22.50 8.54
CA GLY A 118 19.16 22.95 9.58
C GLY A 118 18.78 24.30 10.14
N ARG A 119 18.89 24.42 11.42
CA ARG A 119 19.23 25.60 12.23
C ARG A 119 18.38 26.88 12.17
N GLY A 120 17.47 27.07 11.19
CA GLY A 120 16.71 28.32 11.09
C GLY A 120 15.27 28.29 11.63
N THR A 121 14.70 27.11 11.91
CA THR A 121 13.27 26.95 12.24
C THR A 121 12.93 27.13 13.72
N ARG A 122 13.89 27.37 14.57
CA ARG A 122 13.74 27.27 16.03
C ARG A 122 12.81 28.29 16.72
N ARG A 123 12.28 29.32 16.07
CA ARG A 123 11.37 30.31 16.69
C ARG A 123 10.51 31.09 15.68
N ARG A 124 9.99 30.46 14.64
CA ARG A 124 8.96 31.13 13.84
C ARG A 124 7.61 30.84 14.43
N ASN A 125 6.71 31.83 14.47
CA ASN A 125 5.32 31.61 14.80
C ASN A 125 4.64 30.84 13.65
N GLU A 126 3.49 30.24 13.90
CA GLU A 126 2.79 29.35 12.95
C GLU A 126 2.44 30.07 11.63
N ILE A 127 2.07 31.35 11.68
CA ILE A 127 1.79 32.18 10.50
C ILE A 127 3.04 32.28 9.62
N ALA A 128 4.19 32.61 10.21
CA ALA A 128 5.45 32.69 9.48
C ALA A 128 5.92 31.34 8.91
N LEU A 129 5.56 30.24 9.57
CA LEU A 129 5.83 28.89 9.05
C LEU A 129 4.93 28.57 7.85
N GLY A 130 3.65 28.87 7.92
CA GLY A 130 2.70 28.70 6.82
C GLY A 130 3.13 29.47 5.57
N GLU A 131 3.46 30.75 5.71
CA GLU A 131 3.98 31.59 4.62
C GLU A 131 5.29 31.04 4.04
N ALA A 132 6.18 30.53 4.88
CA ALA A 132 7.42 29.92 4.45
C ALA A 132 7.17 28.63 3.61
N VAL A 133 6.21 27.79 4.04
CA VAL A 133 5.81 26.60 3.27
C VAL A 133 5.25 27.01 1.91
N VAL A 134 4.31 27.95 1.85
CA VAL A 134 3.71 28.45 0.61
C VAL A 134 4.79 29.00 -0.33
N THR A 135 5.70 29.81 0.22
CA THR A 135 6.82 30.40 -0.57
C THR A 135 7.70 29.30 -1.17
N GLN A 136 8.06 28.26 -0.39
CA GLN A 136 8.88 27.16 -0.88
C GLN A 136 8.16 26.29 -1.90
N LEU A 137 6.86 26.03 -1.72
CA LEU A 137 6.03 25.29 -2.68
C LEU A 137 6.01 26.01 -4.04
N LYS A 138 5.75 27.33 -4.04
CA LYS A 138 5.79 28.15 -5.26
C LYS A 138 7.17 28.16 -5.91
N ARG A 139 8.23 28.34 -5.11
CA ARG A 139 9.63 28.33 -5.60
C ARG A 139 10.01 27.03 -6.28
N LYS A 140 9.55 25.90 -5.73
CA LYS A 140 9.83 24.56 -6.27
C LYS A 140 8.84 24.10 -7.31
N SER A 141 7.85 24.92 -7.66
CA SER A 141 6.77 24.59 -8.60
C SER A 141 6.08 23.27 -8.21
N VAL A 142 5.73 23.12 -6.93
CA VAL A 142 4.98 21.95 -6.46
C VAL A 142 3.55 22.02 -6.97
N GLU A 143 3.08 20.95 -7.60
CA GLU A 143 1.77 20.82 -8.21
C GLU A 143 0.84 19.95 -7.37
N LEU A 144 1.42 19.00 -6.61
CA LEU A 144 0.69 18.02 -5.79
C LEU A 144 1.44 17.74 -4.49
N ILE A 145 0.71 17.66 -3.38
CA ILE A 145 1.24 17.26 -2.07
C ILE A 145 0.62 15.93 -1.66
N ILE A 146 1.44 14.90 -1.43
CA ILE A 146 1.01 13.61 -0.92
C ILE A 146 1.39 13.53 0.57
N VAL A 147 0.37 13.42 1.44
CA VAL A 147 0.53 13.31 2.89
C VAL A 147 0.25 11.88 3.32
N ASN A 148 1.30 11.18 3.74
CA ASN A 148 1.23 9.80 4.20
C ASN A 148 0.85 9.72 5.68
N GLU A 149 0.34 8.56 6.10
CA GLU A 149 -0.01 8.20 7.48
C GLU A 149 -1.06 9.16 8.09
N ILE A 150 -2.04 9.58 7.26
CA ILE A 150 -3.06 10.55 7.70
C ILE A 150 -3.93 10.02 8.85
N GLN A 151 -4.01 8.70 9.04
CA GLN A 151 -4.71 8.09 10.17
C GLN A 151 -4.10 8.48 11.53
N GLU A 152 -2.84 8.88 11.58
CA GLU A 152 -2.23 9.36 12.83
C GLU A 152 -3.00 10.57 13.40
N LEU A 153 -3.63 11.40 12.54
CA LEU A 153 -4.53 12.46 12.99
C LEU A 153 -5.76 11.91 13.76
N VAL A 154 -6.25 10.74 13.39
CA VAL A 154 -7.37 10.09 14.09
C VAL A 154 -6.92 9.48 15.40
N GLU A 155 -5.73 8.87 15.40
CA GLU A 155 -5.20 8.10 16.52
C GLU A 155 -4.66 8.99 17.66
N PHE A 156 -3.98 10.09 17.32
CA PHE A 156 -3.13 10.81 18.26
C PHE A 156 -3.41 12.31 18.38
N SER A 157 -4.51 12.83 17.78
CA SER A 157 -4.88 14.23 17.93
C SER A 157 -6.29 14.42 18.45
N THR A 158 -6.50 15.58 19.10
CA THR A 158 -7.83 16.05 19.50
C THR A 158 -8.61 16.58 18.30
N ALA A 159 -9.91 16.80 18.46
CA ALA A 159 -10.75 17.39 17.41
C ALA A 159 -10.27 18.81 17.04
N GLU A 160 -9.85 19.59 18.04
CA GLU A 160 -9.33 20.94 17.85
C GLU A 160 -8.02 20.94 17.07
N GLU A 161 -7.10 20.04 17.37
CA GLU A 161 -5.84 19.89 16.64
C GLU A 161 -6.08 19.46 15.19
N ARG A 162 -6.99 18.51 14.96
CA ARG A 162 -7.38 18.12 13.58
C ARG A 162 -7.97 19.27 12.80
N GLN A 163 -8.82 20.09 13.48
CA GLN A 163 -9.41 21.28 12.88
C GLN A 163 -8.34 22.33 12.51
N ALA A 164 -7.37 22.57 13.39
CA ALA A 164 -6.26 23.49 13.14
C ALA A 164 -5.43 23.04 11.92
N ILE A 165 -5.10 21.75 11.85
CA ILE A 165 -4.37 21.16 10.72
C ILE A 165 -5.20 21.24 9.42
N ALA A 166 -6.51 21.00 9.48
CA ALA A 166 -7.39 21.14 8.32
C ALA A 166 -7.38 22.59 7.79
N ASN A 167 -7.44 23.57 8.68
CA ASN A 167 -7.36 24.99 8.31
C ASN A 167 -6.01 25.34 7.70
N THR A 168 -4.92 24.79 8.22
CA THR A 168 -3.57 24.95 7.69
C THR A 168 -3.43 24.35 6.28
N PHE A 169 -3.95 23.16 6.05
CA PHE A 169 -3.95 22.54 4.72
C PHE A 169 -4.80 23.35 3.74
N LYS A 170 -5.94 23.86 4.22
CA LYS A 170 -6.78 24.78 3.45
C LYS A 170 -5.99 26.00 3.01
N TYR A 171 -5.36 26.70 3.96
CA TYR A 171 -4.55 27.89 3.69
C TYR A 171 -3.45 27.59 2.66
N ILE A 172 -2.66 26.53 2.87
CA ILE A 172 -1.59 26.14 1.93
C ILE A 172 -2.15 25.84 0.54
N SER A 173 -3.26 25.08 0.47
CA SER A 173 -3.91 24.71 -0.78
C SER A 173 -4.36 25.94 -1.58
N GLU A 174 -5.01 26.90 -0.91
CA GLU A 174 -5.54 28.11 -1.52
C GLU A 174 -4.43 29.08 -1.96
N GLU A 175 -3.41 29.27 -1.12
CA GLU A 175 -2.32 30.20 -1.39
C GLU A 175 -1.31 29.68 -2.42
N ALA A 176 -0.98 28.39 -2.36
CA ALA A 176 -0.05 27.77 -3.31
C ALA A 176 -0.75 27.19 -4.53
N LYS A 177 -2.09 27.13 -4.56
CA LYS A 177 -2.91 26.50 -5.62
C LYS A 177 -2.55 25.03 -5.83
N VAL A 178 -2.25 24.29 -4.75
CA VAL A 178 -1.84 22.89 -4.79
C VAL A 178 -2.93 21.98 -4.23
N SER A 179 -3.08 20.82 -4.85
CA SER A 179 -3.97 19.76 -4.41
C SER A 179 -3.30 18.86 -3.38
N PHE A 180 -4.10 18.28 -2.48
CA PHE A 180 -3.65 17.31 -1.49
C PHE A 180 -4.12 15.90 -1.82
N VAL A 181 -3.23 14.92 -1.68
CA VAL A 181 -3.53 13.50 -1.63
C VAL A 181 -3.26 13.02 -0.20
N LEU A 182 -4.30 12.66 0.52
CA LEU A 182 -4.23 12.15 1.88
C LEU A 182 -4.22 10.62 1.82
N VAL A 183 -3.22 9.99 2.44
CA VAL A 183 -3.01 8.54 2.35
C VAL A 183 -2.94 7.92 3.73
N GLY A 184 -3.77 6.90 3.99
CA GLY A 184 -3.82 6.29 5.31
C GLY A 184 -4.49 4.91 5.38
N MET A 185 -4.73 4.49 6.61
CA MET A 185 -5.47 3.28 6.93
C MET A 185 -6.97 3.47 6.62
N PRO A 186 -7.76 2.38 6.48
CA PRO A 186 -9.19 2.49 6.15
C PRO A 186 -9.97 3.41 7.10
N TYR A 187 -9.65 3.39 8.38
CA TYR A 187 -10.34 4.23 9.37
C TYR A 187 -9.96 5.72 9.29
N ALA A 188 -8.99 6.12 8.48
CA ALA A 188 -8.77 7.52 8.16
C ALA A 188 -10.00 8.16 7.45
N ASP A 189 -10.92 7.35 6.92
CA ASP A 189 -12.22 7.83 6.41
C ASP A 189 -13.00 8.67 7.45
N VAL A 190 -12.73 8.50 8.76
CA VAL A 190 -13.30 9.33 9.84
C VAL A 190 -12.99 10.81 9.63
N ILE A 191 -11.81 11.17 9.15
CA ILE A 191 -11.44 12.55 8.82
C ILE A 191 -12.41 13.15 7.79
N ALA A 192 -12.83 12.33 6.83
CA ALA A 192 -13.74 12.76 5.77
C ALA A 192 -15.18 13.02 6.27
N THR A 193 -15.51 12.70 7.52
CA THR A 193 -16.80 13.05 8.14
C THR A 193 -16.78 14.47 8.75
N GLU A 194 -15.61 15.03 8.98
CA GLU A 194 -15.44 16.37 9.50
C GLU A 194 -15.72 17.42 8.40
N PRO A 195 -16.54 18.46 8.65
CA PRO A 195 -17.00 19.38 7.61
C PRO A 195 -15.89 20.06 6.81
N GLN A 196 -14.79 20.43 7.48
CA GLN A 196 -13.66 21.12 6.86
C GLN A 196 -12.91 20.24 5.85
N TRP A 197 -12.76 18.95 6.17
CA TRP A 197 -12.15 17.97 5.28
C TRP A 197 -13.13 17.54 4.18
N ASN A 198 -14.38 17.27 4.56
CA ASN A 198 -15.41 16.74 3.66
C ASN A 198 -15.64 17.65 2.44
N SER A 199 -15.71 18.96 2.64
CA SER A 199 -15.95 19.94 1.57
C SER A 199 -14.86 19.97 0.49
N ARG A 200 -13.65 19.45 0.78
CA ARG A 200 -12.48 19.48 -0.10
C ARG A 200 -12.11 18.13 -0.69
N LEU A 201 -12.58 17.05 -0.07
CA LEU A 201 -12.28 15.68 -0.50
C LEU A 201 -13.22 15.26 -1.64
N SER A 202 -12.95 15.75 -2.86
CA SER A 202 -13.72 15.45 -4.06
C SER A 202 -13.56 14.00 -4.50
N TRP A 203 -12.42 13.40 -4.20
CA TRP A 203 -12.07 12.06 -4.64
C TRP A 203 -11.77 11.14 -3.46
N ARG A 204 -12.30 9.91 -3.50
CA ARG A 204 -12.03 8.86 -2.51
C ARG A 204 -11.82 7.53 -3.20
N ARG A 205 -10.73 6.82 -2.88
CA ARG A 205 -10.46 5.47 -3.38
C ARG A 205 -9.87 4.62 -2.27
N LYS A 206 -10.09 3.31 -2.41
CA LYS A 206 -9.56 2.30 -1.48
C LYS A 206 -8.68 1.31 -2.23
N ILE A 207 -7.48 1.05 -1.71
CA ILE A 207 -6.65 -0.07 -2.14
C ILE A 207 -6.94 -1.23 -1.21
N ASN A 208 -7.76 -2.16 -1.69
CA ASN A 208 -8.12 -3.36 -0.93
C ASN A 208 -7.07 -4.46 -1.13
N TYR A 209 -7.05 -5.43 -0.22
CA TYR A 209 -6.42 -6.72 -0.49
C TYR A 209 -7.10 -7.40 -1.68
N PHE A 210 -6.35 -8.22 -2.40
CA PHE A 210 -6.96 -9.06 -3.42
C PHE A 210 -8.02 -9.97 -2.79
N LYS A 211 -9.07 -10.22 -3.53
CA LYS A 211 -10.14 -11.15 -3.18
C LYS A 211 -10.28 -12.22 -4.25
N LEU A 212 -10.76 -13.39 -3.89
CA LEU A 212 -11.12 -14.45 -4.85
C LEU A 212 -12.61 -14.75 -4.84
N LEU A 213 -13.32 -14.32 -3.77
CA LEU A 213 -14.72 -14.62 -3.56
C LEU A 213 -15.53 -13.35 -3.51
N LYS A 214 -16.77 -13.45 -4.01
CA LYS A 214 -17.85 -12.50 -3.78
C LYS A 214 -18.84 -13.09 -2.78
N ALA A 215 -19.34 -12.25 -1.88
CA ALA A 215 -20.41 -12.59 -0.97
C ALA A 215 -21.76 -12.44 -1.70
N ASN A 216 -22.62 -13.42 -1.54
CA ASN A 216 -24.01 -13.40 -2.02
C ASN A 216 -24.93 -13.41 -0.80
N SER A 217 -25.62 -12.31 -0.56
CA SER A 217 -26.61 -12.20 0.53
C SER A 217 -27.93 -12.82 0.08
N HIS A 218 -28.50 -13.67 0.92
CA HIS A 218 -29.82 -14.27 0.70
C HIS A 218 -30.88 -13.55 1.55
N SER A 219 -32.12 -13.59 1.11
CA SER A 219 -33.25 -13.02 1.82
C SER A 219 -33.48 -13.64 3.23
N SER A 220 -32.90 -14.80 3.48
CA SER A 220 -32.88 -15.46 4.81
C SER A 220 -31.83 -14.88 5.78
N GLY A 221 -31.08 -13.85 5.39
CA GLY A 221 -29.95 -13.29 6.18
C GLY A 221 -28.67 -14.13 6.15
N THR A 222 -28.68 -15.28 5.45
CA THR A 222 -27.48 -16.10 5.28
C THR A 222 -26.58 -15.54 4.17
N VAL A 223 -25.25 -15.57 4.37
CA VAL A 223 -24.26 -15.18 3.38
C VAL A 223 -23.64 -16.44 2.79
N SER A 224 -23.67 -16.58 1.47
CA SER A 224 -22.92 -17.61 0.76
C SER A 224 -21.80 -16.97 -0.07
N TYR A 225 -20.78 -17.75 -0.39
CA TYR A 225 -19.66 -17.28 -1.19
C TYR A 225 -19.60 -18.04 -2.50
N SER A 226 -19.17 -17.33 -3.55
CA SER A 226 -18.85 -17.91 -4.85
C SER A 226 -17.58 -17.27 -5.39
N PHE A 227 -16.88 -17.95 -6.33
CA PHE A 227 -15.71 -17.35 -6.98
C PHE A 227 -16.09 -16.08 -7.72
N ASP A 228 -15.27 -15.05 -7.55
CA ASP A 228 -15.24 -13.87 -8.41
C ASP A 228 -14.15 -14.06 -9.46
N LEU A 229 -14.54 -14.41 -10.68
CA LEU A 229 -13.61 -14.72 -11.75
C LEU A 229 -12.76 -13.51 -12.16
N GLU A 230 -13.31 -12.31 -12.11
CA GLU A 230 -12.55 -11.09 -12.43
C GLU A 230 -11.52 -10.77 -11.35
N GLN A 231 -11.89 -10.87 -10.07
CA GLN A 231 -10.95 -10.68 -8.98
C GLN A 231 -9.85 -11.75 -8.98
N LYS A 232 -10.20 -13.01 -9.25
CA LYS A 232 -9.22 -14.08 -9.43
C LYS A 232 -8.25 -13.76 -10.57
N LYS A 233 -8.75 -13.27 -11.69
CA LYS A 233 -7.94 -12.87 -12.86
C LYS A 233 -7.00 -11.69 -12.51
N HIS A 234 -7.47 -10.72 -11.71
CA HIS A 234 -6.62 -9.63 -11.23
C HIS A 234 -5.48 -10.15 -10.34
N PHE A 235 -5.77 -11.04 -9.40
CA PHE A 235 -4.75 -11.66 -8.56
C PHE A 235 -3.76 -12.48 -9.39
N ALA A 236 -4.24 -13.32 -10.32
CA ALA A 236 -3.39 -14.11 -11.20
C ALA A 236 -2.47 -13.22 -12.07
N LYS A 237 -2.98 -12.11 -12.61
CA LYS A 237 -2.16 -11.14 -13.35
C LYS A 237 -1.09 -10.49 -12.48
N PHE A 238 -1.43 -10.17 -11.24
CA PHE A 238 -0.45 -9.62 -10.28
C PHE A 238 0.66 -10.62 -9.96
N VAL A 239 0.28 -11.88 -9.70
CA VAL A 239 1.26 -13.00 -9.48
C VAL A 239 2.14 -13.19 -10.71
N ALA A 240 1.56 -13.23 -11.92
CA ALA A 240 2.31 -13.34 -13.18
C ALA A 240 3.28 -12.17 -13.37
N GLY A 241 2.83 -10.95 -13.05
CA GLY A 241 3.67 -9.75 -13.09
C GLY A 241 4.88 -9.84 -12.15
N LEU A 242 4.68 -10.34 -10.92
CA LEU A 242 5.77 -10.60 -9.98
C LEU A 242 6.72 -11.69 -10.49
N SER A 243 6.16 -12.79 -11.01
CA SER A 243 6.95 -13.88 -11.60
C SER A 243 7.88 -13.40 -12.72
N ALA A 244 7.35 -12.57 -13.62
CA ALA A 244 8.12 -11.99 -14.74
C ALA A 244 9.26 -11.05 -14.27
N ARG A 245 9.23 -10.59 -13.03
CA ARG A 245 10.26 -9.70 -12.44
C ARG A 245 11.32 -10.44 -11.61
N MET A 246 11.24 -11.75 -11.52
CA MET A 246 12.22 -12.56 -10.79
C MET A 246 13.56 -12.72 -11.51
N GLY A 247 13.62 -12.39 -12.79
CA GLY A 247 14.85 -12.36 -13.58
C GLY A 247 15.37 -13.75 -14.00
N PHE A 248 14.51 -14.77 -13.99
CA PHE A 248 14.81 -16.06 -14.65
C PHE A 248 14.68 -15.92 -16.17
N ASP A 249 15.40 -16.75 -16.91
CA ASP A 249 15.34 -16.74 -18.37
C ASP A 249 13.91 -17.11 -18.86
N GLU A 250 13.27 -18.07 -18.17
CA GLU A 250 11.85 -18.38 -18.31
C GLU A 250 11.11 -18.04 -17.00
N PRO A 251 10.13 -17.12 -17.01
CA PRO A 251 9.38 -16.78 -15.80
C PRO A 251 8.65 -18.00 -15.23
N PRO A 252 8.72 -18.24 -13.90
CA PRO A 252 8.03 -19.34 -13.26
C PRO A 252 6.51 -19.28 -13.47
N VAL A 253 5.87 -20.40 -13.76
CA VAL A 253 4.42 -20.48 -13.98
C VAL A 253 3.69 -20.61 -12.64
N LEU A 254 3.42 -19.47 -11.97
CA LEU A 254 2.77 -19.41 -10.65
C LEU A 254 1.24 -19.23 -10.71
N THR A 255 0.64 -19.22 -11.90
CA THR A 255 -0.78 -18.93 -12.11
C THR A 255 -1.67 -20.16 -12.20
N LYS A 256 -1.10 -21.37 -12.21
CA LYS A 256 -1.87 -22.61 -12.14
C LYS A 256 -2.60 -22.72 -10.79
N ASN A 257 -3.83 -23.22 -10.78
CA ASN A 257 -4.67 -23.29 -9.58
C ASN A 257 -3.98 -23.99 -8.40
N GLU A 258 -3.20 -25.05 -8.66
CA GLU A 258 -2.42 -25.80 -7.66
C GLU A 258 -1.30 -25.00 -6.98
N VAL A 259 -0.95 -23.83 -7.52
CA VAL A 259 0.03 -22.89 -6.98
C VAL A 259 -0.65 -21.60 -6.54
N LEU A 260 -1.57 -21.09 -7.36
CA LEU A 260 -2.24 -19.80 -7.16
C LEU A 260 -3.08 -19.77 -5.87
N TYR A 261 -3.84 -20.86 -5.60
CA TYR A 261 -4.66 -20.92 -4.38
C TYR A 261 -3.80 -21.04 -3.11
N PRO A 262 -2.79 -21.90 -3.02
CA PRO A 262 -1.85 -21.88 -1.90
C PRO A 262 -1.16 -20.54 -1.68
N LEU A 263 -0.75 -19.84 -2.75
CA LEU A 263 -0.19 -18.48 -2.63
C LEU A 263 -1.20 -17.49 -2.04
N PHE A 264 -2.46 -17.56 -2.48
CA PHE A 264 -3.51 -16.70 -1.92
C PHE A 264 -3.78 -17.02 -0.46
N ILE A 265 -3.87 -18.30 -0.09
CA ILE A 265 -4.08 -18.75 1.30
C ILE A 265 -2.96 -18.24 2.20
N MET A 266 -1.71 -18.35 1.75
CA MET A 266 -0.53 -17.87 2.48
C MET A 266 -0.58 -16.36 2.72
N CYS A 267 -0.93 -15.55 1.70
CA CYS A 267 -0.91 -14.10 1.81
C CYS A 267 -2.28 -13.47 2.16
N ARG A 268 -3.38 -14.22 2.10
CA ARG A 268 -4.76 -13.74 2.31
C ARG A 268 -5.11 -12.50 1.47
N GLY A 269 -4.48 -12.40 0.29
CA GLY A 269 -4.63 -11.27 -0.63
C GLY A 269 -3.75 -10.05 -0.32
N GLU A 270 -2.90 -10.08 0.70
CA GLU A 270 -1.98 -9.01 1.05
C GLU A 270 -0.79 -8.96 0.09
N CYS A 271 -0.60 -7.82 -0.60
CA CYS A 271 0.48 -7.65 -1.58
C CYS A 271 1.89 -7.76 -0.98
N ARG A 272 2.09 -7.18 0.21
CA ARG A 272 3.39 -7.20 0.91
C ARG A 272 3.76 -8.61 1.33
N ALA A 273 2.83 -9.35 1.94
CA ALA A 273 3.06 -10.73 2.36
C ALA A 273 3.42 -11.62 1.18
N LEU A 274 2.69 -11.49 0.05
CA LEU A 274 2.99 -12.23 -1.17
C LEU A 274 4.39 -11.91 -1.71
N LYS A 275 4.73 -10.62 -1.83
CA LYS A 275 6.03 -10.19 -2.37
C LYS A 275 7.18 -10.66 -1.48
N HIS A 276 7.05 -10.56 -0.16
CA HIS A 276 8.06 -11.06 0.79
C HIS A 276 8.22 -12.57 0.69
N PHE A 277 7.12 -13.32 0.60
CA PHE A 277 7.19 -14.76 0.44
C PHE A 277 7.87 -15.18 -0.87
N LEU A 278 7.53 -14.54 -1.98
CA LEU A 278 8.15 -14.82 -3.28
C LEU A 278 9.63 -14.41 -3.30
N LYS A 279 10.03 -13.36 -2.58
CA LYS A 279 11.44 -13.03 -2.36
C LYS A 279 12.18 -14.13 -1.60
N ASP A 280 11.56 -14.67 -0.54
CA ASP A 280 12.15 -15.78 0.23
C ASP A 280 12.23 -17.05 -0.62
N ALA A 281 11.24 -17.30 -1.49
CA ALA A 281 11.28 -18.42 -2.45
C ALA A 281 12.39 -18.25 -3.50
N LEU A 282 12.66 -17.02 -3.94
CA LEU A 282 13.77 -16.70 -4.83
C LEU A 282 15.13 -16.96 -4.14
N LEU A 283 15.26 -16.60 -2.88
CA LEU A 283 16.45 -16.92 -2.07
C LEU A 283 16.61 -18.43 -1.89
N MET A 284 15.52 -19.15 -1.67
CA MET A 284 15.52 -20.61 -1.53
C MET A 284 15.99 -21.28 -2.84
N SER A 285 15.46 -20.85 -4.01
CA SER A 285 15.90 -21.38 -5.31
C SER A 285 17.39 -21.16 -5.53
N PHE A 286 17.94 -20.00 -5.16
CA PHE A 286 19.38 -19.72 -5.26
C PHE A 286 20.21 -20.61 -4.35
N SER A 287 19.74 -20.90 -3.13
CA SER A 287 20.44 -21.78 -2.18
C SER A 287 20.50 -23.24 -2.66
N GLU A 288 19.52 -23.65 -3.43
CA GLU A 288 19.43 -25.01 -4.00
C GLU A 288 20.00 -25.09 -5.42
N ASN A 289 20.50 -23.99 -5.98
CA ASN A 289 20.98 -23.87 -7.36
C ASN A 289 19.92 -24.31 -8.40
N VAL A 290 18.68 -23.90 -8.19
CA VAL A 290 17.55 -24.17 -9.09
C VAL A 290 17.17 -22.87 -9.81
N ASP A 291 17.10 -22.91 -11.13
CA ASP A 291 16.82 -21.76 -12.00
C ASP A 291 15.31 -21.55 -12.24
N THR A 292 14.48 -21.88 -11.27
CA THR A 292 13.02 -21.65 -11.32
C THR A 292 12.42 -21.68 -9.91
N ILE A 293 11.16 -21.26 -9.80
CA ILE A 293 10.34 -21.45 -8.60
C ILE A 293 9.13 -22.31 -8.98
N ASP A 294 9.13 -23.52 -8.50
CA ASP A 294 8.03 -24.47 -8.63
C ASP A 294 7.27 -24.66 -7.30
N LYS A 295 6.25 -25.53 -7.31
CA LYS A 295 5.49 -25.90 -6.11
C LYS A 295 6.38 -26.47 -5.00
N ALA A 296 7.45 -27.17 -5.36
CA ALA A 296 8.37 -27.79 -4.39
C ALA A 296 9.22 -26.72 -3.67
N ILE A 297 9.77 -25.73 -4.39
CA ILE A 297 10.47 -24.59 -3.80
C ILE A 297 9.54 -23.80 -2.88
N LEU A 298 8.30 -23.52 -3.32
CA LEU A 298 7.30 -22.80 -2.53
C LEU A 298 6.94 -23.58 -1.25
N SER A 299 6.76 -24.88 -1.34
CA SER A 299 6.50 -25.75 -0.19
C SER A 299 7.64 -25.70 0.83
N ARG A 300 8.89 -25.84 0.40
CA ARG A 300 10.06 -25.77 1.28
C ARG A 300 10.20 -24.38 1.92
N THR A 301 10.00 -23.32 1.14
CA THR A 301 10.00 -21.93 1.62
C THR A 301 8.94 -21.74 2.71
N PHE A 302 7.74 -22.26 2.49
CA PHE A 302 6.66 -22.17 3.47
C PHE A 302 6.99 -22.90 4.77
N SER A 303 7.43 -24.16 4.67
CA SER A 303 7.79 -24.97 5.85
C SER A 303 8.97 -24.35 6.63
N PHE A 304 9.91 -23.73 5.93
CA PHE A 304 11.01 -23.02 6.56
C PHE A 304 10.55 -21.76 7.30
N LYS A 305 9.65 -20.97 6.68
CA LYS A 305 9.18 -19.69 7.22
C LYS A 305 8.12 -19.87 8.32
N PHE A 306 7.29 -20.89 8.19
CA PHE A 306 6.14 -21.15 9.05
C PHE A 306 6.13 -22.61 9.55
N PRO A 307 7.10 -23.01 10.37
CA PRO A 307 7.32 -24.42 10.73
C PRO A 307 6.18 -25.06 11.53
N TYR A 308 5.28 -24.24 12.10
CA TYR A 308 4.17 -24.70 12.95
C TYR A 308 2.80 -24.61 12.25
N LEU A 309 2.75 -24.22 10.97
CA LEU A 309 1.53 -24.10 10.21
C LEU A 309 1.42 -25.22 9.17
N ASP A 310 0.18 -25.65 8.90
CA ASP A 310 -0.10 -26.57 7.82
C ASP A 310 0.29 -25.97 6.48
N ASN A 311 1.08 -26.71 5.71
CA ASN A 311 1.63 -26.22 4.47
C ASN A 311 0.61 -26.35 3.32
N PRO A 312 0.04 -25.26 2.81
CA PRO A 312 -0.98 -25.31 1.78
C PRO A 312 -0.46 -25.81 0.43
N PHE A 313 0.86 -25.79 0.21
CA PHE A 313 1.47 -26.32 -1.01
C PHE A 313 1.56 -27.84 -1.01
N ASN A 314 1.38 -28.52 0.12
CA ASN A 314 1.36 -29.98 0.23
C ASN A 314 -0.05 -30.57 0.18
N CYS A 315 -1.09 -29.73 0.25
CA CYS A 315 -2.48 -30.16 0.22
C CYS A 315 -2.99 -30.34 -1.22
N SER A 316 -3.99 -31.21 -1.39
CA SER A 316 -4.80 -31.22 -2.61
C SER A 316 -5.71 -29.98 -2.67
N ILE A 317 -6.21 -29.61 -3.84
CA ILE A 317 -7.06 -28.42 -4.00
C ILE A 317 -8.34 -28.53 -3.16
N GLU A 318 -8.90 -29.73 -3.04
CA GLU A 318 -10.12 -30.00 -2.30
C GLU A 318 -9.96 -29.82 -0.78
N GLU A 319 -8.77 -30.07 -0.25
CA GLU A 319 -8.47 -29.92 1.18
C GLU A 319 -8.21 -28.47 1.58
N LEU A 320 -7.89 -27.61 0.60
CA LEU A 320 -7.58 -26.20 0.86
C LEU A 320 -8.79 -25.44 1.40
N ARG A 321 -8.51 -24.56 2.37
CA ARG A 321 -9.49 -23.65 2.94
C ARG A 321 -9.05 -22.22 2.74
N LEU A 322 -9.96 -21.39 2.23
CA LEU A 322 -9.67 -20.02 1.84
C LEU A 322 -10.21 -19.04 2.87
N HIS A 323 -9.39 -18.09 3.25
CA HIS A 323 -9.77 -16.91 4.01
C HIS A 323 -9.49 -15.68 3.18
N GLN A 324 -10.39 -14.73 3.18
CA GLN A 324 -10.14 -13.41 2.59
C GLN A 324 -10.65 -12.31 3.50
N ILE A 325 -10.19 -11.10 3.28
CA ILE A 325 -10.68 -9.95 4.01
C ILE A 325 -12.18 -9.75 3.74
N ASP A 326 -12.95 -9.68 4.82
CA ASP A 326 -14.38 -9.39 4.80
C ASP A 326 -14.62 -7.89 4.97
N SER A 327 -14.14 -7.34 6.09
CA SER A 327 -14.20 -5.90 6.37
C SER A 327 -12.84 -5.36 6.77
N GLY A 328 -12.53 -4.14 6.32
CA GLY A 328 -11.31 -3.43 6.69
C GLY A 328 -11.29 -2.99 8.14
N SER A 329 -10.11 -2.56 8.59
CA SER A 329 -9.94 -1.92 9.90
C SER A 329 -10.84 -0.69 10.02
N SER A 330 -11.35 -0.47 11.23
CA SER A 330 -12.26 0.64 11.52
C SER A 330 -11.91 1.31 12.85
N TYR A 331 -12.42 2.53 13.05
CA TYR A 331 -12.23 3.28 14.28
C TYR A 331 -13.53 3.35 15.07
N ASN A 332 -13.48 2.93 16.31
CA ASN A 332 -14.61 2.96 17.22
C ASN A 332 -14.60 4.27 18.01
N LEU A 333 -15.49 5.17 17.66
CA LEU A 333 -15.65 6.46 18.33
C LEU A 333 -16.33 6.34 19.70
N ASN A 334 -16.99 5.22 20.00
CA ASN A 334 -17.83 5.05 21.18
C ASN A 334 -17.09 4.45 22.38
N THR A 335 -15.80 4.15 22.24
CA THR A 335 -14.99 3.61 23.34
C THR A 335 -14.05 4.66 23.91
N ILE A 336 -13.87 4.63 25.23
CA ILE A 336 -12.90 5.49 25.93
C ILE A 336 -11.52 4.80 25.99
N ALA A 337 -11.49 3.48 26.04
CA ALA A 337 -10.27 2.71 26.11
C ALA A 337 -9.50 2.82 24.78
N VAL A 338 -8.25 3.30 24.84
CA VAL A 338 -7.41 3.54 23.65
C VAL A 338 -7.16 2.25 22.88
N GLU A 339 -7.05 1.12 23.58
CA GLU A 339 -6.76 -0.21 23.05
C GLU A 339 -7.91 -0.73 22.16
N ASP A 340 -9.16 -0.30 22.44
CA ASP A 340 -10.36 -0.74 21.73
C ASP A 340 -10.78 0.21 20.59
N LYS A 341 -10.06 1.31 20.40
CA LYS A 341 -10.41 2.31 19.37
C LYS A 341 -10.17 1.80 17.96
N ILE A 342 -9.09 1.07 17.74
CA ILE A 342 -8.76 0.51 16.43
C ILE A 342 -9.22 -0.92 16.36
N LEU A 343 -10.23 -1.18 15.54
CA LEU A 343 -10.69 -2.54 15.26
C LEU A 343 -9.91 -3.09 14.07
N ALA A 344 -9.25 -4.23 14.28
CA ALA A 344 -8.49 -4.93 13.24
C ALA A 344 -9.39 -5.37 12.08
N PRO A 345 -8.83 -5.57 10.88
CA PRO A 345 -9.57 -6.10 9.75
C PRO A 345 -10.09 -7.50 10.07
N ARG A 346 -11.33 -7.78 9.65
CA ARG A 346 -11.93 -9.10 9.80
C ARG A 346 -11.79 -9.91 8.52
N PHE A 347 -11.58 -11.19 8.70
CA PHE A 347 -11.51 -12.17 7.62
C PHE A 347 -12.72 -13.08 7.67
N THR A 348 -13.08 -13.65 6.52
CA THR A 348 -14.11 -14.68 6.44
C THR A 348 -13.70 -15.92 7.25
N ASP A 349 -14.70 -16.70 7.64
CA ASP A 349 -14.43 -18.06 8.10
C ASP A 349 -13.69 -18.87 7.02
N ALA A 350 -13.10 -20.00 7.44
CA ALA A 350 -12.42 -20.92 6.56
C ALA A 350 -13.37 -21.58 5.56
N ILE A 351 -13.37 -21.15 4.31
CA ILE A 351 -14.26 -21.65 3.26
C ILE A 351 -13.55 -22.78 2.49
N PRO A 352 -14.03 -24.04 2.56
CA PRO A 352 -13.44 -25.15 1.81
C PRO A 352 -13.54 -24.92 0.30
N LEU A 353 -12.42 -25.07 -0.42
CA LEU A 353 -12.41 -24.95 -1.88
C LEU A 353 -13.27 -26.01 -2.57
N SER A 354 -13.39 -27.22 -2.00
CA SER A 354 -14.30 -28.27 -2.49
C SER A 354 -15.75 -27.79 -2.63
N MET A 355 -16.25 -26.99 -1.67
CA MET A 355 -17.62 -26.43 -1.73
C MET A 355 -17.77 -25.41 -2.86
N LEU A 356 -16.74 -24.60 -3.11
CA LEU A 356 -16.76 -23.56 -4.13
C LEU A 356 -16.67 -24.17 -5.54
N LEU A 357 -15.82 -25.18 -5.73
CA LEU A 357 -15.64 -25.88 -7.00
C LEU A 357 -16.89 -26.68 -7.40
N SER A 358 -17.58 -27.32 -6.44
CA SER A 358 -18.79 -28.08 -6.71
C SER A 358 -19.98 -27.22 -7.15
N LYS A 359 -20.12 -26.00 -6.60
CA LYS A 359 -21.22 -25.07 -6.91
C LYS A 359 -21.09 -24.38 -8.28
N ASN A 360 -19.89 -24.27 -8.82
CA ASN A 360 -19.63 -23.50 -10.05
C ASN A 360 -19.45 -24.36 -11.31
N GLY A 361 -19.59 -25.69 -11.23
CA GLY A 361 -19.45 -26.57 -12.39
C GLY A 361 -18.09 -26.46 -13.09
N LEU A 362 -17.09 -25.86 -12.45
CA LEU A 362 -15.73 -25.79 -12.92
C LEU A 362 -15.07 -27.18 -12.73
N LYS A 363 -15.47 -28.11 -13.56
CA LYS A 363 -14.60 -29.23 -13.87
C LYS A 363 -13.36 -28.67 -14.56
N ALA A 364 -12.20 -29.12 -14.10
CA ALA A 364 -10.85 -28.75 -14.44
C ALA A 364 -10.62 -28.39 -15.91
#